data_1fd1f214fd85a6e1c3bd2615f433dac1
#
_entry.id   1fd1f214fd85a6e1c3bd2615f433dac1
#
_cell.length_a   1.000
_cell.length_b   1.000
_cell.length_c   1.000
_cell.angle_alpha   90.00
_cell.angle_beta   90.00
_cell.angle_gamma   90.00
#
_symmetry.space_group_name_H-M   'P 1'
#
loop_
_entity.id
_entity.type
_entity.pdbx_description
1 polymer ?
#
loop_
_entity_poly.entity_id
_entity_poly.type
_entity_poly.pdbx_seq_one_letter_code
_entity_poly.pdbx_strand_id
1 'polypeptide(L)'
;MTDRLPTHLIVGALLRRVNDAGGIAMVRAKGEPQGGAILLLIEDRRGPTRVLERRIGFDGQTSLTDSDPTDDAEAYWRRRREYDPDLWVIELDVPEAERFAAETIASN
;
A
#
# COMPACT_ATOMS: atom_id res chain seq x y z
N MET A 1 -2.91 -23.73 -6.73
CA MET A 1 -3.73 -22.76 -6.01
C MET A 1 -2.84 -21.76 -5.28
N THR A 2 -3.14 -20.53 -5.36
CA THR A 2 -2.34 -19.49 -4.71
C THR A 2 -2.86 -19.27 -3.30
N ASP A 3 -2.00 -19.46 -2.31
CA ASP A 3 -2.39 -19.28 -0.91
C ASP A 3 -2.06 -17.87 -0.43
N ARG A 4 -2.60 -16.88 -1.16
CA ARG A 4 -2.42 -15.49 -0.74
C ARG A 4 -3.27 -15.20 0.47
N LEU A 5 -2.69 -14.46 1.41
CA LEU A 5 -3.43 -14.01 2.56
C LEU A 5 -4.50 -13.01 2.12
N PRO A 6 -5.64 -12.99 2.81
CA PRO A 6 -6.62 -11.92 2.61
C PRO A 6 -5.99 -10.55 2.81
N THR A 7 -6.43 -9.57 2.03
CA THR A 7 -5.84 -8.23 2.05
C THR A 7 -5.86 -7.61 3.45
N HIS A 8 -6.96 -7.80 4.20
CA HIS A 8 -7.04 -7.19 5.53
C HIS A 8 -5.96 -7.72 6.49
N LEU A 9 -5.52 -8.98 6.32
CA LEU A 9 -4.44 -9.53 7.14
C LEU A 9 -3.09 -8.97 6.74
N ILE A 10 -2.87 -8.78 5.45
CA ILE A 10 -1.64 -8.15 4.95
C ILE A 10 -1.53 -6.72 5.46
N VAL A 11 -2.63 -5.97 5.37
CA VAL A 11 -2.68 -4.59 5.89
C VAL A 11 -2.40 -4.58 7.39
N GLY A 12 -3.04 -5.47 8.15
CA GLY A 12 -2.81 -5.55 9.59
C GLY A 12 -1.36 -5.85 9.94
N ALA A 13 -0.72 -6.75 9.20
CA ALA A 13 0.69 -7.07 9.42
C ALA A 13 1.58 -5.86 9.14
N LEU A 14 1.30 -5.13 8.07
CA LEU A 14 2.05 -3.93 7.73
C LEU A 14 1.93 -2.86 8.81
N LEU A 15 0.70 -2.62 9.30
CA LEU A 15 0.47 -1.64 10.36
C LEU A 15 1.28 -2.00 11.63
N ARG A 16 1.26 -3.26 12.02
CA ARG A 16 1.99 -3.70 13.21
C ARG A 16 3.51 -3.53 13.04
N ARG A 17 4.03 -3.92 11.88
CA ARG A 17 5.48 -3.82 11.64
C ARG A 17 5.96 -2.38 11.67
N VAL A 18 5.21 -1.48 11.05
CA VAL A 18 5.58 -0.06 11.02
C VAL A 18 5.49 0.54 12.42
N ASN A 19 4.42 0.25 13.15
CA ASN A 19 4.25 0.77 14.51
C ASN A 19 5.32 0.21 15.46
N ASP A 20 5.67 -1.06 15.33
CA ASP A 20 6.72 -1.68 16.15
C ASP A 20 8.09 -1.06 15.88
N ALA A 21 8.30 -0.55 14.68
CA ALA A 21 9.55 0.13 14.32
C ALA A 21 9.55 1.61 14.71
N GLY A 22 8.53 2.06 15.42
CA GLY A 22 8.46 3.45 15.89
C GLY A 22 7.88 4.41 14.86
N GLY A 23 7.35 3.91 13.74
CA GLY A 23 6.74 4.74 12.73
C GLY A 23 5.24 4.89 12.93
N ILE A 24 4.62 5.53 11.98
CA ILE A 24 3.16 5.73 11.96
C ILE A 24 2.61 5.12 10.68
N ALA A 25 1.61 4.26 10.82
CA ALA A 25 0.88 3.71 9.69
C ALA A 25 -0.60 3.95 9.92
N MET A 26 -1.30 4.40 8.88
CA MET A 26 -2.68 4.83 9.00
C MET A 26 -3.49 4.37 7.81
N VAL A 27 -4.65 3.78 8.06
CA VAL A 27 -5.60 3.44 7.00
C VAL A 27 -6.35 4.72 6.61
N ARG A 28 -6.08 5.22 5.39
CA ARG A 28 -6.74 6.40 4.87
C ARG A 28 -8.07 6.04 4.23
N ALA A 29 -8.16 4.86 3.63
CA ALA A 29 -9.41 4.35 3.10
C ALA A 29 -9.41 2.82 3.20
N LYS A 30 -10.48 2.29 3.74
CA LYS A 30 -10.65 0.84 3.91
C LYS A 30 -11.28 0.26 2.64
N GLY A 31 -10.70 -0.81 2.14
CA GLY A 31 -11.17 -1.47 0.94
C GLY A 31 -11.80 -2.84 1.22
N GLU A 32 -11.85 -3.67 0.19
CA GLU A 32 -12.45 -4.99 0.30
C GLU A 32 -11.51 -5.92 1.07
N PRO A 33 -12.00 -6.60 2.14
CA PRO A 33 -11.13 -7.34 3.06
C PRO A 33 -10.39 -8.52 2.45
N GLN A 34 -10.99 -9.22 1.50
CA GLN A 34 -10.41 -10.47 0.99
C GLN A 34 -9.39 -10.22 -0.12
N GLY A 35 -9.74 -9.44 -1.13
CA GLY A 35 -8.91 -9.32 -2.31
C GLY A 35 -8.71 -7.91 -2.83
N GLY A 36 -9.04 -6.90 -2.04
CA GLY A 36 -8.89 -5.51 -2.48
C GLY A 36 -7.45 -5.16 -2.79
N ALA A 37 -7.26 -4.29 -3.78
CA ALA A 37 -5.94 -3.77 -4.13
C ALA A 37 -5.42 -2.85 -3.03
N ILE A 38 -4.09 -2.67 -2.99
CA ILE A 38 -3.44 -1.85 -1.96
C ILE A 38 -2.64 -0.74 -2.64
N LEU A 39 -2.92 0.49 -2.24
CA LEU A 39 -2.18 1.67 -2.62
C LEU A 39 -1.53 2.25 -1.37
N LEU A 40 -0.23 2.52 -1.45
CA LEU A 40 0.53 3.05 -0.32
C LEU A 40 0.93 4.48 -0.57
N LEU A 41 0.73 5.31 0.44
CA LEU A 41 1.23 6.69 0.46
C LEU A 41 2.47 6.71 1.33
N ILE A 42 3.63 6.93 0.71
CA ILE A 42 4.90 6.95 1.43
C ILE A 42 5.24 8.41 1.71
N GLU A 43 5.18 8.79 2.98
CA GLU A 43 5.53 10.15 3.39
C GLU A 43 7.03 10.36 3.34
N ASP A 44 7.43 11.44 2.71
CA ASP A 44 8.82 11.83 2.61
C ASP A 44 8.94 13.29 3.05
N ARG A 45 9.61 13.52 4.18
CA ARG A 45 9.75 14.86 4.73
C ARG A 45 10.56 15.79 3.85
N ARG A 46 11.29 15.25 2.87
CA ARG A 46 12.16 16.02 1.98
C ARG A 46 11.57 16.21 0.58
N GLY A 47 10.40 15.65 0.33
CA GLY A 47 9.81 15.73 -0.99
C GLY A 47 8.34 15.40 -0.99
N PRO A 48 7.76 15.25 -2.16
CA PRO A 48 6.35 14.91 -2.28
C PRO A 48 6.07 13.49 -1.82
N THR A 49 4.84 13.24 -1.40
CA THR A 49 4.38 11.90 -1.05
C THR A 49 4.49 10.99 -2.27
N ARG A 50 5.14 9.85 -2.10
CA ARG A 50 5.24 8.85 -3.15
C ARG A 50 4.05 7.92 -3.08
N VAL A 51 3.66 7.38 -4.23
CA VAL A 51 2.56 6.43 -4.32
C VAL A 51 3.09 5.11 -4.86
N LEU A 52 2.95 4.06 -4.06
CA LEU A 52 3.32 2.70 -4.48
C LEU A 52 2.06 1.86 -4.54
N GLU A 53 1.99 0.98 -5.53
CA GLU A 53 0.85 0.08 -5.70
C GLU A 53 1.31 -1.35 -5.87
N ARG A 54 0.56 -2.25 -5.25
CA ARG A 54 0.80 -3.68 -5.41
C ARG A 54 0.35 -4.12 -6.79
N ARG A 55 1.23 -4.84 -7.49
CA ARG A 55 0.92 -5.42 -8.80
C ARG A 55 1.18 -6.92 -8.76
N ILE A 56 0.36 -7.67 -9.48
CA ILE A 56 0.54 -9.10 -9.64
C ILE A 56 0.83 -9.35 -11.11
N GLY A 57 2.02 -9.92 -11.39
CA GLY A 57 2.45 -10.18 -12.75
C GLY A 57 1.83 -11.43 -13.34
N PHE A 58 2.13 -11.67 -14.62
CA PHE A 58 1.64 -12.86 -15.34
C PHE A 58 2.10 -14.15 -14.68
N ASP A 59 3.27 -14.12 -14.06
CA ASP A 59 3.85 -15.27 -13.35
C ASP A 59 3.27 -15.46 -11.96
N GLY A 60 2.31 -14.62 -11.56
CA GLY A 60 1.70 -14.66 -10.24
C GLY A 60 2.54 -13.98 -9.17
N GLN A 61 3.69 -13.41 -9.52
CA GLN A 61 4.53 -12.74 -8.54
C GLN A 61 4.01 -11.35 -8.22
N THR A 62 4.14 -10.98 -6.95
CA THR A 62 3.71 -9.68 -6.45
C THR A 62 4.89 -8.73 -6.41
N SER A 63 4.66 -7.50 -6.82
CA SER A 63 5.66 -6.44 -6.77
C SER A 63 5.01 -5.14 -6.34
N LEU A 64 5.85 -4.17 -5.99
CA LEU A 64 5.41 -2.80 -5.72
C LEU A 64 5.88 -1.93 -6.87
N THR A 65 4.97 -1.12 -7.40
CA THR A 65 5.25 -0.22 -8.52
C THR A 65 5.02 1.21 -8.06
N ASP A 66 5.97 2.09 -8.39
CA ASP A 66 5.81 3.53 -8.14
C ASP A 66 4.88 4.08 -9.22
N SER A 67 3.77 4.67 -8.81
CA SER A 67 2.75 5.15 -9.73
C SER A 67 3.07 6.51 -10.33
N ASP A 68 3.94 7.27 -9.67
CA ASP A 68 4.40 8.59 -10.15
C ASP A 68 3.25 9.43 -10.71
N PRO A 69 2.25 9.76 -9.89
CA PRO A 69 1.07 10.48 -10.38
C PRO A 69 1.41 11.90 -10.81
N THR A 70 0.70 12.40 -11.85
CA THR A 70 0.86 13.76 -12.31
C THR A 70 0.17 14.77 -11.40
N ASP A 71 -0.82 14.33 -10.65
CA ASP A 71 -1.49 15.12 -9.63
C ASP A 71 -0.81 14.92 -8.27
N ASP A 72 -1.26 15.67 -7.25
CA ASP A 72 -0.84 15.34 -5.91
C ASP A 72 -1.40 13.97 -5.52
N ALA A 73 -0.76 13.33 -4.53
CA ALA A 73 -1.09 11.97 -4.15
C ALA A 73 -2.53 11.84 -3.63
N GLU A 74 -3.01 12.87 -2.93
CA GLU A 74 -4.35 12.88 -2.37
C GLU A 74 -5.41 12.85 -3.47
N ALA A 75 -5.28 13.73 -4.46
CA ALA A 75 -6.20 13.77 -5.59
C ALA A 75 -6.16 12.47 -6.39
N TYR A 76 -4.96 11.92 -6.55
CA TYR A 76 -4.76 10.69 -7.30
C TYR A 76 -5.51 9.51 -6.68
N TRP A 77 -5.32 9.26 -5.37
CA TRP A 77 -5.94 8.08 -4.77
C TRP A 77 -7.45 8.24 -4.59
N ARG A 78 -7.93 9.49 -4.39
CA ARG A 78 -9.37 9.73 -4.31
C ARG A 78 -10.04 9.39 -5.63
N ARG A 79 -9.42 9.79 -6.73
CA ARG A 79 -9.92 9.49 -8.08
C ARG A 79 -9.89 7.99 -8.34
N ARG A 80 -8.82 7.30 -7.92
CA ARG A 80 -8.72 5.86 -8.06
C ARG A 80 -9.86 5.15 -7.33
N ARG A 81 -10.25 5.63 -6.16
CA ARG A 81 -11.32 5.02 -5.41
C ARG A 81 -12.70 5.23 -6.02
N GLU A 82 -12.88 6.23 -6.85
CA GLU A 82 -14.13 6.41 -7.58
C GLU A 82 -14.36 5.26 -8.55
N TYR A 83 -13.30 4.73 -9.14
CA TYR A 83 -13.38 3.61 -10.07
C TYR A 83 -13.22 2.26 -9.40
N ASP A 84 -12.52 2.22 -8.26
CA ASP A 84 -12.26 0.99 -7.54
C ASP A 84 -12.52 1.22 -6.04
N PRO A 85 -13.78 1.12 -5.60
CA PRO A 85 -14.11 1.33 -4.19
C PRO A 85 -13.54 0.25 -3.27
N ASP A 86 -13.03 -0.85 -3.82
CA ASP A 86 -12.39 -1.92 -3.06
C ASP A 86 -10.93 -1.64 -2.74
N LEU A 87 -10.41 -0.54 -3.24
CA LEU A 87 -9.01 -0.14 -3.05
C LEU A 87 -8.74 0.30 -1.62
N TRP A 88 -7.73 -0.30 -1.00
CA TRP A 88 -7.22 0.16 0.30
C TRP A 88 -6.18 1.25 0.07
N VAL A 89 -6.21 2.27 0.92
CA VAL A 89 -5.20 3.33 0.89
C VAL A 89 -4.56 3.42 2.29
N ILE A 90 -3.26 3.17 2.35
CA ILE A 90 -2.51 3.11 3.61
C ILE A 90 -1.38 4.13 3.55
N GLU A 91 -1.29 4.98 4.55
CA GLU A 91 -0.21 5.97 4.66
C GLU A 91 0.87 5.45 5.60
N LEU A 92 2.13 5.54 5.18
CA LEU A 92 3.28 5.11 5.96
C LEU A 92 4.23 6.28 6.18
N ASP A 93 4.55 6.53 7.44
CA ASP A 93 5.55 7.53 7.84
C ASP A 93 6.56 6.84 8.74
N VAL A 94 7.58 6.28 8.13
CA VAL A 94 8.62 5.52 8.81
C VAL A 94 9.85 5.49 7.91
N PRO A 95 11.08 5.55 8.47
CA PRO A 95 12.27 5.36 7.64
C PRO A 95 12.22 4.00 6.94
N GLU A 96 12.65 3.96 5.70
CA GLU A 96 12.67 2.74 4.88
C GLU A 96 11.27 2.12 4.70
N ALA A 97 10.24 2.97 4.59
CA ALA A 97 8.86 2.51 4.44
C ALA A 97 8.70 1.56 3.27
N GLU A 98 9.38 1.82 2.16
CA GLU A 98 9.32 0.98 0.97
C GLU A 98 9.81 -0.43 1.27
N ARG A 99 10.84 -0.59 2.10
CA ARG A 99 11.34 -1.90 2.48
C ARG A 99 10.32 -2.67 3.33
N PHE A 100 9.71 -2.00 4.31
CA PHE A 100 8.65 -2.61 5.11
C PHE A 100 7.51 -3.11 4.22
N ALA A 101 7.11 -2.27 3.26
CA ALA A 101 6.04 -2.61 2.34
C ALA A 101 6.43 -3.80 1.46
N ALA A 102 7.62 -3.78 0.91
CA ALA A 102 8.09 -4.87 0.04
C ALA A 102 8.14 -6.20 0.79
N GLU A 103 8.68 -6.19 2.00
CA GLU A 103 8.79 -7.40 2.81
C GLU A 103 7.44 -7.95 3.24
N THR A 104 6.46 -7.09 3.43
CA THR A 104 5.14 -7.51 3.92
C THR A 104 4.19 -7.84 2.78
N ILE A 105 4.17 -7.02 1.74
CA ILE A 105 3.19 -7.12 0.65
C ILE A 105 3.72 -7.95 -0.50
N ALA A 106 4.92 -7.65 -0.98
CA ALA A 106 5.46 -8.30 -2.17
C ALA A 106 5.88 -9.74 -1.92
N SER A 107 6.14 -10.11 -0.66
CA SER A 107 6.50 -11.49 -0.31
C SER A 107 5.28 -12.39 -0.10
N ASN A 108 4.09 -11.85 -0.24
CA ASN A 108 2.86 -12.63 -0.13
C ASN A 108 2.27 -12.91 -1.53
#